data_cff2f55fee39e184cc9ad233b4a0afb8
#
_entry.id   cff2f55fee39e184cc9ad233b4a0afb8
#
_cell.length_a   1.000
_cell.length_b   1.000
_cell.length_c   1.000
_cell.angle_alpha   90.00
_cell.angle_beta   90.00
_cell.angle_gamma   90.00
#
_symmetry.space_group_name_H-M   'P 1'
#
loop_
_entity.id
_entity.type
_entity.pdbx_description
1 polymer ?
#
loop_
_entity_poly.entity_id
_entity_poly.type
_entity_poly.pdbx_seq_one_letter_code
_entity_poly.pdbx_strand_id
1 'polypeptide(L)'
;ERKRRYLEEILALTNKQAELAAEEKFREDAFAELVDQKEILIGNINEGDKGFSSVYDRVKQEIQADPMRYREELQAIQNLIRQCVDLGMQIEAVEERNRAAMEQVFAMKFQGVRQVKQSKTVANKYYKSMANGMVNDSLLYDQKK
;
A
#
# COMPACT_ATOMS: atom_id res chain seq x y z
N GLU A 1 1.05 0.87 15.29
CA GLU A 1 0.72 2.29 15.01
C GLU A 1 1.46 2.86 13.81
N ARG A 2 2.77 2.65 13.69
CA ARG A 2 3.55 3.15 12.53
C ARG A 2 2.99 2.64 11.21
N LYS A 3 2.71 1.34 11.12
CA LYS A 3 2.13 0.76 9.91
C LYS A 3 0.79 1.40 9.56
N ARG A 4 -0.07 1.62 10.54
CA ARG A 4 -1.35 2.30 10.32
C ARG A 4 -1.16 3.69 9.72
N ARG A 5 -0.21 4.47 10.24
CA ARG A 5 0.11 5.80 9.72
C ARG A 5 0.60 5.74 8.28
N TYR A 6 1.50 4.81 7.98
CA TYR A 6 1.99 4.62 6.60
C TYR A 6 0.86 4.24 5.65
N LEU A 7 -0.07 3.39 6.09
CA LEU A 7 -1.24 3.03 5.29
C LEU A 7 -2.20 4.21 5.08
N GLU A 8 -2.39 5.05 6.08
CA GLU A 8 -3.17 6.29 5.96
C GLU A 8 -2.53 7.24 4.94
N GLU A 9 -1.21 7.39 4.98
CA GLU A 9 -0.47 8.19 4.00
C GLU A 9 -0.57 7.60 2.59
N ILE A 10 -0.42 6.29 2.45
CA ILE A 10 -0.58 5.60 1.16
C ILE A 10 -2.00 5.82 0.61
N LEU A 11 -3.01 5.71 1.45
CA LEU A 11 -4.39 5.97 1.04
C LEU A 11 -4.57 7.41 0.54
N ALA A 12 -4.00 8.39 1.25
CA ALA A 12 -4.05 9.80 0.85
C ALA A 12 -3.35 10.01 -0.51
N LEU A 13 -2.17 9.40 -0.72
CA LEU A 13 -1.46 9.48 -1.99
C LEU A 13 -2.23 8.78 -3.12
N THR A 14 -2.87 7.66 -2.82
CA THR A 14 -3.69 6.92 -3.78
C THR A 14 -4.91 7.73 -4.21
N ASN A 15 -5.53 8.46 -3.28
CA ASN A 15 -6.61 9.39 -3.60
C ASN A 15 -6.12 10.57 -4.46
N LYS A 16 -4.93 11.09 -4.20
CA LYS A 16 -4.31 12.11 -5.07
C LYS A 16 -4.06 11.59 -6.47
N GLN A 17 -3.64 10.33 -6.61
CA GLN A 17 -3.51 9.70 -7.92
C GLN A 17 -4.86 9.63 -8.65
N ALA A 18 -5.96 9.36 -7.93
CA ALA A 18 -7.29 9.38 -8.50
C ALA A 18 -7.68 10.77 -9.04
N GLU A 19 -7.34 11.82 -8.28
CA GLU A 19 -7.58 13.20 -8.71
C GLU A 19 -6.78 13.54 -9.99
N LEU A 20 -5.51 13.17 -10.04
CA LEU A 20 -4.68 13.38 -11.22
C LEU A 20 -5.18 12.61 -12.45
N ALA A 21 -5.67 11.39 -12.25
CA ALA A 21 -6.22 10.58 -13.34
C ALA A 21 -7.52 11.17 -13.91
N ALA A 22 -8.25 11.96 -13.13
CA ALA A 22 -9.49 12.62 -13.53
C ALA A 22 -9.27 13.97 -14.20
N GLU A 23 -8.06 14.55 -14.17
CA GLU A 23 -7.76 15.84 -14.80
C GLU A 23 -7.81 15.75 -16.32
N GLU A 24 -8.32 16.81 -16.98
CA GLU A 24 -8.33 16.89 -18.46
C GLU A 24 -6.93 16.75 -19.05
N LYS A 25 -5.94 17.37 -18.41
CA LYS A 25 -4.53 17.26 -18.79
C LYS A 25 -3.79 16.45 -17.76
N PHE A 26 -3.50 15.21 -18.09
CA PHE A 26 -2.77 14.30 -17.23
C PHE A 26 -1.32 14.75 -17.03
N ARG A 27 -0.90 14.90 -15.78
CA ARG A 27 0.46 15.30 -15.39
C ARG A 27 1.27 14.09 -15.00
N GLU A 28 2.06 13.59 -15.93
CA GLU A 28 2.88 12.37 -15.74
C GLU A 28 3.88 12.49 -14.60
N ASP A 29 4.58 13.63 -14.55
CA ASP A 29 5.62 13.86 -13.52
C ASP A 29 5.05 13.87 -12.12
N ALA A 30 3.89 14.53 -11.93
CA ALA A 30 3.21 14.57 -10.65
C ALA A 30 2.73 13.17 -10.22
N PHE A 31 2.21 12.39 -11.16
CA PHE A 31 1.77 11.02 -10.90
C PHE A 31 2.95 10.11 -10.54
N ALA A 32 4.05 10.21 -11.28
CA ALA A 32 5.27 9.44 -11.00
C ALA A 32 5.86 9.75 -9.62
N GLU A 33 5.83 11.01 -9.21
CA GLU A 33 6.27 11.42 -7.87
C GLU A 33 5.43 10.75 -6.77
N LEU A 34 4.12 10.67 -6.95
CA LEU A 34 3.25 9.96 -5.99
C LEU A 34 3.57 8.46 -5.93
N VAL A 35 3.90 7.84 -7.06
CA VAL A 35 4.34 6.44 -7.09
C VAL A 35 5.62 6.27 -6.28
N ASP A 36 6.60 7.15 -6.44
CA ASP A 36 7.86 7.12 -5.68
C ASP A 36 7.64 7.26 -4.18
N GLN A 37 6.79 8.19 -3.78
CA GLN A 37 6.45 8.39 -2.37
C GLN A 37 5.79 7.15 -1.77
N LYS A 38 4.89 6.51 -2.50
CA LYS A 38 4.25 5.26 -2.08
C LYS A 38 5.26 4.12 -1.94
N GLU A 39 6.21 4.00 -2.85
CA GLU A 39 7.27 2.98 -2.77
C GLU A 39 8.10 3.09 -1.50
N ILE A 40 8.45 4.31 -1.11
CA ILE A 40 9.17 4.56 0.16
C ILE A 40 8.35 4.09 1.35
N LEU A 41 7.06 4.42 1.39
CA LEU A 41 6.17 4.02 2.48
C LEU A 41 5.99 2.49 2.54
N ILE A 42 5.86 1.84 1.39
CA ILE A 42 5.79 0.38 1.30
C ILE A 42 7.08 -0.26 1.83
N GLY A 43 8.23 0.28 1.48
CA GLY A 43 9.52 -0.16 2.02
C GLY A 43 9.59 -0.04 3.54
N ASN A 44 9.10 1.06 4.09
CA ASN A 44 9.04 1.27 5.54
C ASN A 44 8.11 0.27 6.23
N ILE A 45 6.97 -0.05 5.62
CA ILE A 45 6.05 -1.08 6.11
C ILE A 45 6.73 -2.45 6.14
N ASN A 46 7.44 -2.82 5.07
CA ASN A 46 8.15 -4.09 4.98
C ASN A 46 9.19 -4.25 6.07
N GLU A 47 9.96 -3.22 6.33
CA GLU A 47 10.96 -3.23 7.41
C GLU A 47 10.29 -3.33 8.79
N GLY A 48 9.20 -2.62 9.00
CA GLY A 48 8.42 -2.69 10.22
C GLY A 48 7.81 -4.08 10.44
N ASP A 49 7.30 -4.71 9.40
CA ASP A 49 6.73 -6.05 9.46
C ASP A 49 7.77 -7.12 9.81
N LYS A 50 8.98 -7.02 9.25
CA LYS A 50 10.09 -7.89 9.62
C LYS A 50 10.46 -7.73 11.09
N GLY A 51 10.53 -6.50 11.57
CA GLY A 51 10.81 -6.19 12.97
C GLY A 51 9.75 -6.76 13.91
N PHE A 52 8.48 -6.58 13.57
CA PHE A 52 7.35 -7.11 14.35
C PHE A 52 7.39 -8.65 14.39
N SER A 53 7.61 -9.31 13.26
CA SER A 53 7.68 -10.76 13.18
C SER A 53 8.79 -11.31 14.06
N SER A 54 9.97 -10.68 14.05
CA SER A 54 11.11 -11.05 14.88
C SER A 54 10.80 -10.94 16.39
N VAL A 55 10.17 -9.83 16.80
CA VAL A 55 9.76 -9.63 18.19
C VAL A 55 8.70 -10.64 18.61
N TYR A 56 7.69 -10.86 17.77
CA TYR A 56 6.62 -11.81 18.04
C TYR A 56 7.18 -13.24 18.23
N ASP A 57 8.09 -13.67 17.37
CA ASP A 57 8.70 -15.00 17.47
C ASP A 57 9.46 -15.20 18.79
N ARG A 58 10.05 -14.13 19.33
CA ARG A 58 10.76 -14.20 20.63
C ARG A 58 9.81 -14.30 21.82
N VAL A 59 8.65 -13.66 21.76
CA VAL A 59 7.73 -13.54 22.92
C VAL A 59 6.52 -14.48 22.85
N LYS A 60 6.29 -15.13 21.72
CA LYS A 60 5.08 -15.94 21.53
C LYS A 60 4.92 -17.05 22.55
N GLN A 61 6.00 -17.68 23.00
CA GLN A 61 5.96 -18.73 24.01
C GLN A 61 5.50 -18.21 25.37
N GLU A 62 5.98 -17.03 25.77
CA GLU A 62 5.53 -16.39 27.00
C GLU A 62 4.05 -16.03 26.95
N ILE A 63 3.58 -15.53 25.80
CA ILE A 63 2.17 -15.18 25.59
C ILE A 63 1.30 -16.43 25.66
N GLN A 64 1.73 -17.53 25.02
CA GLN A 64 1.00 -18.80 25.01
C GLN A 64 0.94 -19.45 26.40
N ALA A 65 1.99 -19.26 27.20
CA ALA A 65 2.04 -19.81 28.57
C ALA A 65 1.08 -19.12 29.52
N ASP A 66 0.85 -17.80 29.37
CA ASP A 66 -0.09 -17.04 30.19
C ASP A 66 -0.81 -15.97 29.35
N PRO A 67 -1.79 -16.35 28.53
CA PRO A 67 -2.53 -15.42 27.68
C PRO A 67 -3.26 -14.31 28.43
N MET A 68 -3.71 -14.58 29.65
CA MET A 68 -4.48 -13.64 30.45
C MET A 68 -3.64 -12.44 30.90
N ARG A 69 -2.35 -12.65 31.17
CA ARG A 69 -1.41 -11.60 31.55
C ARG A 69 -1.25 -10.55 30.45
N TYR A 70 -1.36 -10.95 29.18
CA TYR A 70 -1.14 -10.09 28.01
C TYR A 70 -2.44 -9.74 27.29
N ARG A 71 -3.58 -9.94 27.94
CA ARG A 71 -4.91 -9.78 27.33
C ARG A 71 -5.12 -8.38 26.75
N GLU A 72 -4.77 -7.33 27.49
CA GLU A 72 -4.98 -5.95 27.07
C GLU A 72 -4.09 -5.61 25.88
N GLU A 73 -2.81 -6.00 25.93
CA GLU A 73 -1.85 -5.78 24.85
C GLU A 73 -2.24 -6.54 23.59
N LEU A 74 -2.68 -7.79 23.73
CA LEU A 74 -3.16 -8.59 22.59
C LEU A 74 -4.40 -7.98 21.96
N GLN A 75 -5.32 -7.47 22.77
CA GLN A 75 -6.52 -6.81 22.27
C GLN A 75 -6.19 -5.52 21.52
N ALA A 76 -5.27 -4.72 22.05
CA ALA A 76 -4.79 -3.50 21.40
C ALA A 76 -4.12 -3.81 20.05
N ILE A 77 -3.28 -4.85 19.99
CA ILE A 77 -2.64 -5.31 18.76
C ILE A 77 -3.70 -5.78 17.75
N GLN A 78 -4.67 -6.57 18.17
CA GLN A 78 -5.74 -7.04 17.29
C GLN A 78 -6.55 -5.88 16.69
N ASN A 79 -6.84 -4.84 17.48
CA ASN A 79 -7.54 -3.66 17.00
C ASN A 79 -6.73 -2.90 15.94
N LEU A 80 -5.42 -2.71 16.18
CA LEU A 80 -4.53 -2.08 15.20
C LEU A 80 -4.43 -2.90 13.92
N ILE A 81 -4.38 -4.20 14.05
CA ILE A 81 -4.38 -5.13 12.91
C ILE A 81 -5.63 -4.97 12.05
N ARG A 82 -6.81 -4.91 12.67
CA ARG A 82 -8.08 -4.69 11.96
C ARG A 82 -8.07 -3.34 11.23
N GLN A 83 -7.59 -2.29 11.88
CA GLN A 83 -7.48 -0.98 11.26
C GLN A 83 -6.55 -1.01 10.04
N CYS A 84 -5.42 -1.71 10.13
CA CYS A 84 -4.50 -1.88 9.01
C CYS A 84 -5.15 -2.67 7.86
N VAL A 85 -5.88 -3.73 8.15
CA VAL A 85 -6.62 -4.52 7.14
C VAL A 85 -7.67 -3.65 6.45
N ASP A 86 -8.45 -2.89 7.22
CA ASP A 86 -9.48 -2.00 6.67
C ASP A 86 -8.87 -0.94 5.75
N LEU A 87 -7.75 -0.33 6.14
CA LEU A 87 -7.01 0.62 5.31
C LEU A 87 -6.48 -0.04 4.04
N GLY A 88 -5.93 -1.24 4.14
CA GLY A 88 -5.48 -2.02 2.99
C GLY A 88 -6.60 -2.28 1.99
N MET A 89 -7.79 -2.63 2.47
CA MET A 89 -8.96 -2.83 1.63
C MET A 89 -9.42 -1.54 0.95
N GLN A 90 -9.39 -0.41 1.65
CA GLN A 90 -9.71 0.90 1.08
C GLN A 90 -8.70 1.30 -0.01
N ILE A 91 -7.40 1.10 0.26
CA ILE A 91 -6.34 1.36 -0.72
C ILE A 91 -6.56 0.51 -1.97
N GLU A 92 -6.79 -0.78 -1.80
CA GLU A 92 -7.04 -1.72 -2.90
C GLU A 92 -8.23 -1.29 -3.75
N ALA A 93 -9.34 -0.86 -3.13
CA ALA A 93 -10.52 -0.40 -3.83
C ALA A 93 -10.23 0.86 -4.67
N VAL A 94 -9.47 1.82 -4.14
CA VAL A 94 -9.08 3.03 -4.88
C VAL A 94 -8.08 2.69 -5.99
N GLU A 95 -7.10 1.81 -5.72
CA GLU A 95 -6.12 1.35 -6.71
C GLU A 95 -6.80 0.67 -7.91
N GLU A 96 -7.82 -0.14 -7.67
CA GLU A 96 -8.57 -0.80 -8.76
C GLU A 96 -9.28 0.23 -9.65
N ARG A 97 -9.88 1.25 -9.06
CA ARG A 97 -10.49 2.36 -9.81
C ARG A 97 -9.43 3.18 -10.56
N ASN A 98 -8.29 3.45 -9.92
CA ASN A 98 -7.18 4.18 -10.53
C ASN A 98 -6.60 3.41 -11.71
N ARG A 99 -6.47 2.10 -11.58
CA ARG A 99 -6.01 1.22 -12.65
C ARG A 99 -6.89 1.36 -13.89
N ALA A 100 -8.20 1.28 -13.73
CA ALA A 100 -9.15 1.44 -14.85
C ALA A 100 -9.04 2.83 -15.48
N ALA A 101 -8.95 3.88 -14.67
CA ALA A 101 -8.80 5.26 -15.15
C ALA A 101 -7.46 5.45 -15.87
N MET A 102 -6.38 4.89 -15.35
CA MET A 102 -5.05 5.01 -15.97
C MET A 102 -4.92 4.25 -17.27
N GLU A 103 -5.59 3.11 -17.41
CA GLU A 103 -5.65 2.40 -18.69
C GLU A 103 -6.25 3.29 -19.79
N GLN A 104 -7.30 4.06 -19.48
CA GLN A 104 -7.87 5.02 -20.42
C GLN A 104 -6.93 6.18 -20.73
N VAL A 105 -6.28 6.74 -19.70
CA VAL A 105 -5.30 7.83 -19.88
C VAL A 105 -4.16 7.39 -20.80
N PHE A 106 -3.59 6.23 -20.57
CA PHE A 106 -2.50 5.69 -21.39
C PHE A 106 -2.96 5.38 -22.82
N ALA A 107 -4.14 4.82 -23.01
CA ALA A 107 -4.70 4.55 -24.31
C ALA A 107 -4.85 5.84 -25.15
N MET A 108 -5.29 6.94 -24.53
CA MET A 108 -5.41 8.23 -25.21
C MET A 108 -4.06 8.84 -25.56
N LYS A 109 -3.04 8.66 -24.71
CA LYS A 109 -1.67 9.18 -24.94
C LYS A 109 -0.88 8.39 -25.95
N PHE A 110 -1.18 7.11 -26.17
CA PHE A 110 -0.49 6.25 -27.14
C PHE A 110 -0.75 6.62 -28.61
N GLN A 111 -1.48 7.68 -28.87
CA GLN A 111 -1.66 8.22 -30.22
C GLN A 111 -0.45 9.02 -30.72
N GLY A 112 0.52 9.36 -29.86
CA GLY A 112 1.73 10.11 -30.20
C GLY A 112 3.03 9.35 -29.86
N VAL A 113 3.93 9.17 -30.84
CA VAL A 113 5.11 8.29 -30.75
C VAL A 113 6.13 8.72 -29.68
N ARG A 114 6.26 10.01 -29.38
CA ARG A 114 7.22 10.51 -28.37
C ARG A 114 6.76 10.33 -26.93
N GLN A 115 5.47 10.21 -26.69
CA GLN A 115 4.88 10.09 -25.35
C GLN A 115 4.80 8.63 -24.89
N VAL A 116 4.90 7.67 -25.80
CA VAL A 116 4.73 6.24 -25.51
C VAL A 116 5.77 5.71 -24.51
N LYS A 117 7.06 6.07 -24.68
CA LYS A 117 8.12 5.57 -23.78
C LYS A 117 7.95 6.06 -22.34
N GLN A 118 7.63 7.34 -22.18
CA GLN A 118 7.47 7.96 -20.86
C GLN A 118 6.24 7.42 -20.15
N SER A 119 5.13 7.32 -20.86
CA SER A 119 3.87 6.75 -20.31
C SER A 119 4.02 5.27 -19.94
N LYS A 120 4.73 4.47 -20.71
CA LYS A 120 5.03 3.07 -20.36
C LYS A 120 5.88 2.95 -19.09
N THR A 121 6.87 3.81 -18.93
CA THR A 121 7.71 3.83 -17.73
C THR A 121 6.89 4.13 -16.48
N VAL A 122 6.03 5.14 -16.54
CA VAL A 122 5.12 5.51 -15.44
C VAL A 122 4.14 4.37 -15.13
N ALA A 123 3.53 3.77 -16.17
CA ALA A 123 2.60 2.65 -16.00
C ALA A 123 3.28 1.45 -15.36
N ASN A 124 4.47 1.06 -15.81
CA ASN A 124 5.22 -0.05 -15.24
C ASN A 124 5.58 0.20 -13.77
N LYS A 125 5.98 1.42 -13.44
CA LYS A 125 6.30 1.82 -12.08
C LYS A 125 5.06 1.73 -11.18
N TYR A 126 3.93 2.22 -11.65
CA TYR A 126 2.66 2.17 -10.93
C TYR A 126 2.22 0.73 -10.66
N TYR A 127 2.19 -0.13 -11.67
CA TYR A 127 1.78 -1.53 -11.51
C TYR A 127 2.73 -2.32 -10.62
N LYS A 128 4.02 -2.07 -10.70
CA LYS A 128 5.02 -2.68 -9.80
C LYS A 128 4.79 -2.27 -8.35
N SER A 129 4.51 -1.01 -8.09
CA SER A 129 4.19 -0.50 -6.76
C SER A 129 2.93 -1.14 -6.19
N MET A 130 1.86 -1.30 -6.99
CA MET A 130 0.64 -2.01 -6.60
C MET A 130 0.92 -3.47 -6.23
N ALA A 131 1.65 -4.19 -7.07
CA ALA A 131 1.98 -5.60 -6.83
C ALA A 131 2.77 -5.79 -5.53
N ASN A 132 3.74 -4.93 -5.25
CA ASN A 132 4.50 -4.95 -4.00
C ASN A 132 3.62 -4.68 -2.77
N GLY A 133 2.70 -3.73 -2.88
CA GLY A 133 1.74 -3.43 -1.81
C GLY A 133 0.81 -4.60 -1.52
N MET A 134 0.24 -5.22 -2.54
CA MET A 134 -0.66 -6.37 -2.41
C MET A 134 0.01 -7.59 -1.79
N VAL A 135 1.23 -7.92 -2.21
CA VAL A 135 1.99 -9.05 -1.66
C VAL A 135 2.24 -8.84 -0.16
N ASN A 136 2.55 -7.63 0.26
CA ASN A 136 2.82 -7.34 1.66
C ASN A 136 1.57 -7.41 2.53
N ASP A 137 0.44 -6.94 2.02
CA ASP A 137 -0.84 -7.04 2.73
C ASP A 137 -1.28 -8.50 2.88
N SER A 138 -1.07 -9.31 1.85
CA SER A 138 -1.34 -10.76 1.90
C SER A 138 -0.48 -11.47 2.94
N LEU A 139 0.80 -11.18 2.99
CA LEU A 139 1.73 -11.74 3.99
C LEU A 139 1.31 -11.41 5.42
N LEU A 140 0.86 -10.19 5.66
CA LEU A 140 0.37 -9.77 6.97
C LEU A 140 -0.93 -10.48 7.36
N TYR A 141 -1.83 -10.66 6.42
CA TYR A 141 -3.08 -11.38 6.66
C TYR A 141 -2.81 -12.83 7.05
N ASP A 142 -1.88 -13.49 6.38
CA ASP A 142 -1.50 -14.87 6.67
C ASP A 142 -0.79 -15.05 8.03
N GLN A 143 -0.01 -14.06 8.46
CA GLN A 143 0.67 -14.10 9.76
C GLN A 143 -0.26 -13.96 10.96
N LYS A 144 -1.51 -13.58 10.74
CA LYS A 144 -2.51 -13.37 11.80
C LYS A 144 -3.40 -14.57 12.09
N LYS A 145 -3.34 -15.55 11.26
CA LYS A 145 -4.00 -16.81 11.50
C LYS A 145 -3.16 -17.69 12.40
#